data_d399aa0a2a63460f9fe3060e3b870c5a
#
_entry.id   d399aa0a2a63460f9fe3060e3b870c5a
#
_cell.length_a   1.000
_cell.length_b   1.000
_cell.length_c   1.000
_cell.angle_alpha   90.00
_cell.angle_beta   90.00
_cell.angle_gamma   90.00
#
_symmetry.space_group_name_H-M   'P 1'
#
loop_
_entity.id
_entity.type
_entity.pdbx_description
1 polymer ?
#
loop_
_entity_poly.entity_id
_entity_poly.type
_entity_poly.pdbx_seq_one_letter_code
_entity_poly.pdbx_strand_id
1 'polypeptide(L)' 'MADRKPFLLRLDPALFEALQRWANDEVRSLNGQVEYLLTKALREAGRLRAGDGRQKSGR' A
#
# COMPACT_ATOMS: atom_id res chain seq x y z
N MET A 1 -4.30 16.45 9.07
CA MET A 1 -3.78 15.38 8.51
C MET A 1 -4.66 14.21 8.50
N ALA A 2 -4.61 13.48 7.52
CA ALA A 2 -5.44 12.32 7.41
C ALA A 2 -4.97 11.24 8.38
N ASP A 3 -5.91 10.64 9.06
CA ASP A 3 -5.59 9.58 9.97
C ASP A 3 -5.56 8.28 9.21
N ARG A 4 -4.67 7.40 9.59
CA ARG A 4 -4.65 6.08 9.02
C ARG A 4 -5.60 5.22 9.79
N LYS A 5 -6.41 4.48 9.09
CA LYS A 5 -7.34 3.58 9.74
C LYS A 5 -6.65 2.26 10.01
N PRO A 6 -6.70 1.77 11.23
CA PRO A 6 -6.12 0.47 11.53
C PRO A 6 -6.94 -0.61 10.84
N PHE A 7 -6.26 -1.51 10.19
CA PHE A 7 -6.93 -2.56 9.46
C PHE A 7 -6.07 -3.82 9.47
N LEU A 8 -6.65 -4.92 9.91
CA LEU A 8 -5.92 -6.17 9.94
C LEU A 8 -6.12 -6.89 8.63
N LEU A 9 -5.05 -7.01 7.87
CA LEU A 9 -5.12 -7.67 6.58
C LEU A 9 -4.52 -9.07 6.70
N ARG A 10 -5.28 -10.06 6.31
CA ARG A 10 -4.81 -11.44 6.38
C ARG A 10 -4.37 -11.87 5.00
N LEU A 11 -3.15 -12.35 4.91
CA LEU A 11 -2.58 -12.73 3.65
C LEU A 11 -2.14 -14.18 3.65
N ASP A 12 -2.18 -14.78 2.48
CA ASP A 12 -1.59 -16.08 2.29
C ASP A 12 -0.10 -16.01 2.63
N PRO A 13 0.44 -17.00 3.34
CA PRO A 13 1.86 -16.92 3.76
C PRO A 13 2.83 -16.72 2.60
N ALA A 14 2.60 -17.37 1.46
CA ALA A 14 3.49 -17.20 0.32
C ALA A 14 3.45 -15.76 -0.20
N LEU A 15 2.26 -15.17 -0.20
CA LEU A 15 2.11 -13.81 -0.64
C LEU A 15 2.79 -12.86 0.34
N PHE A 16 2.63 -13.13 1.61
CA PHE A 16 3.25 -12.32 2.65
C PHE A 16 4.77 -12.31 2.50
N GLU A 17 5.36 -13.49 2.31
CA GLU A 17 6.80 -13.60 2.16
C GLU A 17 7.31 -12.87 0.93
N ALA A 18 6.57 -12.99 -0.17
CA ALA A 18 6.97 -12.32 -1.40
C ALA A 18 6.96 -10.81 -1.22
N LEU A 19 5.93 -10.30 -0.54
CA LEU A 19 5.84 -8.88 -0.27
C LEU A 19 6.96 -8.42 0.64
N GLN A 20 7.29 -9.24 1.63
CA GLN A 20 8.36 -8.91 2.57
C GLN A 20 9.68 -8.77 1.83
N ARG A 21 9.99 -9.70 0.95
CA ARG A 21 11.23 -9.65 0.18
C ARG A 21 11.26 -8.43 -0.73
N TRP A 22 10.14 -8.14 -1.36
CA TRP A 22 10.06 -7.01 -2.26
C TRP A 22 10.24 -5.71 -1.50
N ALA A 23 9.60 -5.61 -0.33
CA ALA A 23 9.74 -4.41 0.49
C ALA A 23 11.19 -4.20 0.90
N ASN A 24 11.88 -5.29 1.26
CA ASN A 24 13.29 -5.21 1.62
C ASN A 24 14.15 -4.75 0.45
N ASP A 25 13.84 -5.25 -0.74
CA ASP A 25 14.59 -4.87 -1.93
C ASP A 25 14.45 -3.39 -2.22
N GLU A 26 13.31 -2.81 -1.91
CA GLU A 26 13.06 -1.41 -2.16
C GLU A 26 13.29 -0.54 -0.93
N VAL A 27 13.85 -1.13 0.11
CA VAL A 27 14.14 -0.41 1.35
C VAL A 27 12.90 0.29 1.84
N ARG A 28 11.83 -0.48 1.92
CA ARG A 28 10.53 0.04 2.29
C ARG A 28 9.95 -0.88 3.37
N SER A 29 9.17 -0.34 4.27
CA SER A 29 8.52 -1.19 5.26
C SER A 29 7.45 -2.02 4.56
N LEU A 30 7.10 -3.15 5.19
CA LEU A 30 6.05 -3.99 4.63
C LEU A 30 4.75 -3.22 4.51
N ASN A 31 4.42 -2.46 5.53
CA ASN A 31 3.18 -1.67 5.50
C ASN A 31 3.21 -0.66 4.37
N GLY A 32 4.34 0.00 4.18
CA GLY A 32 4.49 0.97 3.11
C GLY A 32 4.39 0.31 1.74
N GLN A 33 4.95 -0.89 1.61
CA GLN A 33 4.89 -1.59 0.34
C GLN A 33 3.46 -1.99 0.01
N VAL A 34 2.72 -2.47 1.00
CA VAL A 34 1.32 -2.84 0.78
C VAL A 34 0.50 -1.62 0.37
N GLU A 35 0.70 -0.50 1.06
CA GLU A 35 -0.04 0.71 0.72
C GLU A 35 0.29 1.19 -0.69
N TYR A 36 1.55 1.11 -1.06
CA TYR A 36 1.97 1.52 -2.38
C TYR A 36 1.29 0.68 -3.45
N LEU A 37 1.28 -0.63 -3.26
CA LEU A 37 0.69 -1.53 -4.24
C LEU A 37 -0.82 -1.36 -4.32
N LEU A 38 -1.48 -1.17 -3.19
CA LEU A 38 -2.92 -0.97 -3.20
C LEU A 38 -3.29 0.34 -3.87
N THR A 39 -2.53 1.39 -3.59
CA THR A 39 -2.77 2.68 -4.21
C THR A 39 -2.62 2.58 -5.72
N LYS A 40 -1.55 1.91 -6.15
CA LYS A 40 -1.30 1.75 -7.57
C LYS A 40 -2.42 0.96 -8.24
N ALA A 41 -2.83 -0.15 -7.61
CA ALA A 41 -3.87 -1.00 -8.19
C ALA A 41 -5.20 -0.26 -8.27
N LEU A 42 -5.54 0.49 -7.23
CA LEU A 42 -6.80 1.23 -7.21
C LEU A 42 -6.79 2.34 -8.26
N ARG A 43 -5.65 2.98 -8.43
CA ARG A 43 -5.52 4.04 -9.41
C ARG A 43 -5.66 3.48 -10.82
N GLU A 44 -5.03 2.36 -11.08
CA GLU A 44 -5.10 1.74 -12.40
C GLU A 44 -6.49 1.22 -12.69
N ALA A 45 -7.22 0.82 -11.66
CA ALA A 45 -8.58 0.36 -11.84
C ALA A 45 -9.58 1.52 -11.92
N GLY A 46 -9.11 2.74 -11.70
CA GLY A 46 -10.00 3.89 -11.73
C GLY A 46 -10.90 3.99 -10.52
N ARG A 47 -10.50 3.36 -9.42
CA ARG A 47 -11.32 3.35 -8.21
C ARG A 47 -10.85 4.34 -7.16
N LEU A 48 -9.69 4.93 -7.34
CA LEU A 48 -9.16 5.89 -6.39
C LEU A 48 -9.43 7.27 -6.94
N ARG A 49 -10.28 8.03 -6.25
CA ARG A 49 -10.65 9.35 -6.72
C ARG A 49 -9.59 10.37 -6.36
N ALA A 50 -9.58 11.46 -7.09
CA ALA A 50 -8.67 12.55 -6.79
C ALA A 50 -8.94 13.00 -5.37
N GLY A 51 -7.92 13.10 -4.59
CA GLY A 51 -8.04 13.50 -3.21
C GLY A 51 -8.10 12.36 -2.24
N ASP A 52 -8.40 11.16 -2.74
CA ASP A 52 -8.41 9.99 -1.86
C ASP A 52 -6.98 9.59 -1.59
N GLY A 53 -6.68 9.35 -0.37
CA GLY A 53 -5.38 8.79 -0.03
C GLY A 53 -4.20 9.65 -0.36
N ARG A 54 -4.42 10.95 -0.51
CA ARG A 54 -3.38 11.71 -0.89
C ARG A 54 -2.55 12.11 0.03
N GLN A 55 -2.05 12.02 0.15
CA GLN A 55 -1.35 12.15 0.95
C GLN A 55 -0.40 12.74 0.54
N LYS A 56 -0.72 12.98 0.16
CA LYS A 56 -0.13 13.20 -0.32
C LYS A 56 0.64 13.30 -0.81
N SER A 57 0.61 13.43 -0.91
CA SER A 57 1.29 13.38 -1.41
C SER A 57 1.93 13.52 -1.84
N GLY A 58 1.98 13.59 -1.83
CA GLY A 58 2.61 13.66 -2.22
C GLY A 58 2.90 13.99 -2.98
N ARG A 59 2.63 14.24 -3.35
CA ARG A 59 2.92 14.50 -4.06
C ARG A 59 3.30 14.95 -4.17
#